data_b022f9f431ddb8d4bb3b0e751c47b351
#
_entry.id   b022f9f431ddb8d4bb3b0e751c47b351
#
_cell.length_a   1.000
_cell.length_b   1.000
_cell.length_c   1.000
_cell.angle_alpha   90.00
_cell.angle_beta   90.00
_cell.angle_gamma   90.00
#
_symmetry.space_group_name_H-M   'P 1'
#
loop_
_entity.id
_entity.type
_entity.pdbx_description
1 polymer ?
#
loop_
_entity_poly.entity_id
_entity_poly.type
_entity_poly.pdbx_seq_one_letter_code
_entity_poly.pdbx_strand_id
1 'polypeptide(L)'
;MDRFLTRWYGQPDRGAAPAVQTGHRMPRPLCEWFQVVSRWSRPIAVQNRVLGVDEVWVEDGRLVFWVENQGVWLWGVDLEGDDPRVYDRENEPGRPWQPTSVTLSVFLVHVAVFEAVWNAQFGAVAAWITPDRLDEVLAPLTPIPGAAWRWPSPRHQLYVGDEVLAFAGPNYGAGETAETAEYREVFVAGAEPSAVRYLSTINNVEWDWASWRD
;
A
#
# COMPACT_ATOMS: atom_id res chain seq x y z
N MET A 1 11.67 6.84 -5.66
CA MET A 1 11.05 7.08 -4.35
C MET A 1 10.93 8.57 -4.03
N ASP A 2 12.00 9.36 -3.93
CA ASP A 2 11.95 10.80 -3.56
C ASP A 2 10.91 11.64 -4.32
N ARG A 3 10.89 11.56 -5.66
CA ARG A 3 9.89 12.29 -6.48
C ARG A 3 8.46 11.90 -6.13
N PHE A 4 8.22 10.61 -5.90
CA PHE A 4 6.91 10.10 -5.50
C PHE A 4 6.50 10.69 -4.15
N LEU A 5 7.35 10.55 -3.13
CA LEU A 5 7.04 11.07 -1.79
C LEU A 5 6.87 12.59 -1.80
N THR A 6 7.70 13.34 -2.52
CA THR A 6 7.53 14.79 -2.68
C THR A 6 6.19 15.14 -3.31
N ARG A 7 5.74 14.39 -4.32
CA ARG A 7 4.45 14.61 -4.98
C ARG A 7 3.27 14.38 -4.03
N TRP A 8 3.30 13.31 -3.26
CA TRP A 8 2.18 12.87 -2.43
C TRP A 8 2.20 13.40 -1.00
N TYR A 9 3.38 13.75 -0.49
CA TYR A 9 3.55 14.17 0.90
C TYR A 9 4.11 15.59 1.04
N GLY A 10 4.36 16.29 -0.06
CA GLY A 10 4.97 17.62 -0.06
C GLY A 10 6.49 17.57 0.06
N GLN A 11 7.11 18.75 0.14
CA GLN A 11 8.57 18.84 0.27
C GLN A 11 9.03 18.25 1.61
N PRO A 12 10.19 17.57 1.64
CA PRO A 12 10.78 17.12 2.89
C PRO A 12 11.10 18.30 3.80
N ASP A 13 10.82 18.16 5.08
CA ASP A 13 10.97 19.20 6.12
C ASP A 13 12.07 18.88 7.15
N ARG A 14 12.80 17.79 6.95
CA ARG A 14 13.92 17.34 7.78
C ARG A 14 15.15 16.98 6.96
N GLY A 15 16.34 17.00 7.58
CA GLY A 15 17.52 16.35 7.03
C GLY A 15 17.39 14.83 7.06
N ALA A 16 18.08 14.14 6.16
CA ALA A 16 18.12 12.68 6.20
C ALA A 16 18.73 12.20 7.53
N ALA A 17 18.10 11.18 8.13
CA ALA A 17 18.69 10.53 9.30
C ALA A 17 20.06 9.92 8.98
N PRO A 18 20.98 9.84 9.94
CA PRO A 18 22.25 9.14 9.76
C PRO A 18 21.99 7.68 9.35
N ALA A 19 23.02 7.06 8.75
CA ALA A 19 22.95 5.67 8.35
C ALA A 19 22.51 4.79 9.54
N VAL A 20 21.54 3.93 9.25
CA VAL A 20 20.93 3.05 10.22
C VAL A 20 21.94 2.03 10.73
N GLN A 21 22.14 1.98 12.03
CA GLN A 21 22.91 0.91 12.71
C GLN A 21 21.93 0.10 13.56
N THR A 22 21.80 -1.18 13.27
CA THR A 22 20.96 -2.10 14.03
C THR A 22 21.75 -3.29 14.53
N GLY A 23 21.21 -4.00 15.54
CA GLY A 23 21.73 -5.30 15.97
C GLY A 23 21.56 -6.43 14.94
N HIS A 24 20.74 -6.20 13.91
CA HIS A 24 20.48 -7.13 12.80
C HIS A 24 21.04 -6.59 11.48
N ARG A 25 21.52 -7.49 10.63
CA ARG A 25 21.86 -7.12 9.25
C ARG A 25 20.57 -6.71 8.52
N MET A 26 20.47 -5.43 8.20
CA MET A 26 19.32 -4.86 7.49
C MET A 26 19.57 -4.94 5.99
N PRO A 27 18.59 -5.43 5.18
CA PRO A 27 18.69 -5.37 3.73
C PRO A 27 18.81 -3.93 3.22
N ARG A 28 19.60 -3.73 2.18
CA ARG A 28 19.88 -2.41 1.61
C ARG A 28 18.62 -1.60 1.25
N PRO A 29 17.59 -2.15 0.58
CA PRO A 29 16.39 -1.38 0.26
C PRO A 29 15.66 -0.84 1.49
N LEU A 30 15.68 -1.60 2.60
CA LEU A 30 15.04 -1.16 3.84
C LEU A 30 15.84 -0.02 4.52
N CYS A 31 17.18 -0.08 4.48
CA CYS A 31 18.03 1.02 4.92
C CYS A 31 17.77 2.31 4.11
N GLU A 32 17.70 2.19 2.79
CA GLU A 32 17.39 3.30 1.88
C GLU A 32 15.97 3.85 2.14
N TRP A 33 15.00 2.99 2.40
CA TRP A 33 13.65 3.39 2.80
C TRP A 33 13.67 4.27 4.05
N PHE A 34 14.30 3.81 5.14
CA PHE A 34 14.37 4.57 6.37
C PHE A 34 15.05 5.93 6.20
N GLN A 35 16.14 5.98 5.44
CA GLN A 35 16.83 7.24 5.14
C GLN A 35 15.93 8.22 4.38
N VAL A 36 15.18 7.71 3.41
CA VAL A 36 14.29 8.54 2.60
C VAL A 36 13.13 9.04 3.43
N VAL A 37 12.38 8.16 4.09
CA VAL A 37 11.16 8.54 4.83
C VAL A 37 11.44 9.41 6.05
N SER A 38 12.63 9.31 6.64
CA SER A 38 13.05 10.16 7.77
C SER A 38 13.08 11.66 7.45
N ARG A 39 13.06 12.01 6.18
CA ARG A 39 13.10 13.40 5.70
C ARG A 39 11.74 14.12 5.85
N TRP A 40 10.69 13.41 6.16
CA TRP A 40 9.37 13.98 6.47
C TRP A 40 9.06 13.83 7.95
N SER A 41 8.57 14.92 8.60
CA SER A 41 8.15 14.89 10.00
C SER A 41 6.83 14.15 10.16
N ARG A 42 5.96 14.20 9.15
CA ARG A 42 4.71 13.46 9.13
C ARG A 42 4.93 12.00 8.75
N PRO A 43 4.14 11.07 9.29
CA PRO A 43 4.22 9.66 8.90
C PRO A 43 3.94 9.48 7.40
N ILE A 44 4.76 8.67 6.73
CA ILE A 44 4.50 8.22 5.37
C ILE A 44 3.51 7.04 5.38
N ALA A 45 3.65 6.14 6.34
CA ALA A 45 2.73 5.04 6.56
C ALA A 45 1.69 5.44 7.62
N VAL A 46 0.41 5.33 7.30
CA VAL A 46 -0.73 5.73 8.16
C VAL A 46 -1.74 4.61 8.32
N GLN A 47 -1.89 3.73 7.32
CA GLN A 47 -2.80 2.60 7.37
C GLN A 47 -2.13 1.41 8.06
N ASN A 48 -0.94 1.05 7.63
CA ASN A 48 -0.16 -0.01 8.23
C ASN A 48 1.12 0.54 8.86
N ARG A 49 1.75 -0.24 9.73
CA ARG A 49 2.95 0.19 10.43
C ARG A 49 4.20 -0.37 9.77
N VAL A 50 4.97 0.48 9.10
CA VAL A 50 6.37 0.19 8.81
C VAL A 50 7.12 0.31 10.12
N LEU A 51 7.75 -0.79 10.56
CA LEU A 51 8.49 -0.82 11.82
C LEU A 51 9.71 0.09 11.72
N GLY A 52 9.95 0.87 12.76
CA GLY A 52 11.18 1.63 12.88
C GLY A 52 12.41 0.70 12.97
N VAL A 53 13.58 1.31 12.80
CA VAL A 53 14.87 0.60 12.81
C VAL A 53 15.07 -0.26 14.06
N ASP A 54 14.63 0.26 15.21
CA ASP A 54 14.76 -0.41 16.52
C ASP A 54 13.58 -1.32 16.83
N GLU A 55 12.56 -1.35 15.95
CA GLU A 55 11.35 -2.12 16.14
C GLU A 55 11.31 -3.41 15.32
N VAL A 56 12.17 -3.55 14.31
CA VAL A 56 12.23 -4.78 13.51
C VAL A 56 12.69 -5.96 14.36
N TRP A 57 12.08 -7.11 14.16
CA TRP A 57 12.47 -8.34 14.86
C TRP A 57 12.60 -9.54 13.93
N VAL A 58 13.23 -10.58 14.39
CA VAL A 58 13.33 -11.85 13.64
C VAL A 58 12.34 -12.86 14.21
N GLU A 59 11.52 -13.44 13.34
CA GLU A 59 10.55 -14.47 13.69
C GLU A 59 10.52 -15.55 12.60
N ASP A 60 10.71 -16.79 13.01
CA ASP A 60 10.77 -17.97 12.14
C ASP A 60 11.71 -17.79 10.94
N GLY A 61 12.88 -17.18 11.19
CA GLY A 61 13.92 -16.97 10.19
C GLY A 61 13.65 -15.80 9.22
N ARG A 62 12.68 -14.95 9.49
CA ARG A 62 12.37 -13.76 8.69
C ARG A 62 12.54 -12.50 9.52
N LEU A 63 13.11 -11.44 8.92
CA LEU A 63 13.12 -10.10 9.49
C LEU A 63 11.77 -9.45 9.20
N VAL A 64 10.96 -9.27 10.24
CA VAL A 64 9.67 -8.59 10.15
C VAL A 64 9.90 -7.09 10.07
N PHE A 65 9.32 -6.42 9.06
CA PHE A 65 9.54 -5.01 8.81
C PHE A 65 8.25 -4.20 8.61
N TRP A 66 7.14 -4.86 8.32
CA TRP A 66 5.84 -4.21 8.11
C TRP A 66 4.74 -5.03 8.77
N VAL A 67 3.81 -4.34 9.44
CA VAL A 67 2.75 -4.95 10.25
C VAL A 67 1.44 -4.26 9.92
N GLU A 68 0.40 -5.03 9.72
CA GLU A 68 -0.96 -4.51 9.56
C GLU A 68 -1.39 -3.74 10.82
N ASN A 69 -2.23 -2.72 10.69
CA ASN A 69 -2.56 -1.76 11.75
C ASN A 69 -3.14 -2.40 13.02
N GLN A 70 -3.90 -3.48 12.88
CA GLN A 70 -4.45 -4.26 14.00
C GLN A 70 -3.54 -5.42 14.42
N GLY A 71 -2.41 -5.59 13.73
CA GLY A 71 -1.44 -6.64 14.00
C GLY A 71 -1.85 -8.03 13.51
N VAL A 72 -2.85 -8.15 12.65
CA VAL A 72 -3.35 -9.46 12.17
C VAL A 72 -2.57 -10.03 10.99
N TRP A 73 -1.73 -9.21 10.34
CA TRP A 73 -0.91 -9.63 9.20
C TRP A 73 0.51 -9.09 9.29
N LEU A 74 1.48 -9.92 8.92
CA LEU A 74 2.90 -9.61 8.97
C LEU A 74 3.56 -9.75 7.59
N TRP A 75 4.54 -8.87 7.33
CA TRP A 75 5.45 -8.99 6.19
C TRP A 75 6.88 -9.06 6.67
N GLY A 76 7.62 -10.02 6.14
CA GLY A 76 9.01 -10.27 6.49
C GLY A 76 9.86 -10.57 5.26
N VAL A 77 11.17 -10.53 5.43
CA VAL A 77 12.16 -10.83 4.39
C VAL A 77 13.17 -11.85 4.86
N ASP A 78 13.83 -12.51 3.90
CA ASP A 78 15.01 -13.31 4.19
C ASP A 78 16.09 -12.46 4.87
N LEU A 79 16.84 -13.07 5.78
CA LEU A 79 17.97 -12.42 6.47
C LEU A 79 19.20 -12.24 5.57
N GLU A 80 19.22 -12.93 4.43
CA GLU A 80 20.33 -12.94 3.49
C GLU A 80 19.93 -12.26 2.16
N GLY A 81 20.94 -11.77 1.44
CA GLY A 81 20.75 -11.10 0.15
C GLY A 81 20.67 -9.57 0.26
N ASP A 82 21.00 -8.91 -0.83
CA ASP A 82 20.96 -7.43 -0.90
C ASP A 82 19.55 -6.90 -1.18
N ASP A 83 18.75 -7.67 -1.92
CA ASP A 83 17.33 -7.38 -2.21
C ASP A 83 16.51 -8.67 -2.06
N PRO A 84 16.26 -9.11 -0.80
CA PRO A 84 15.63 -10.38 -0.51
C PRO A 84 14.17 -10.43 -0.95
N ARG A 85 13.66 -11.66 -1.09
CA ARG A 85 12.22 -11.89 -1.34
C ARG A 85 11.40 -11.51 -0.12
N VAL A 86 10.21 -10.96 -0.36
CA VAL A 86 9.23 -10.69 0.68
C VAL A 86 8.33 -11.90 0.89
N TYR A 87 7.99 -12.13 2.14
CA TYR A 87 7.03 -13.13 2.60
C TYR A 87 5.94 -12.44 3.41
N ASP A 88 4.77 -13.01 3.45
CA ASP A 88 3.70 -12.55 4.32
C ASP A 88 2.99 -13.72 5.00
N ARG A 89 2.26 -13.43 6.07
CA ARG A 89 1.41 -14.40 6.77
C ARG A 89 0.38 -13.72 7.67
N GLU A 90 -0.65 -14.46 8.04
CA GLU A 90 -1.48 -14.13 9.20
C GLU A 90 -0.63 -14.17 10.47
N ASN A 91 -0.85 -13.22 11.38
CA ASN A 91 -0.16 -13.17 12.67
C ASN A 91 -0.84 -14.09 13.70
N GLU A 92 -0.92 -15.37 13.37
CA GLU A 92 -1.44 -16.42 14.23
C GLU A 92 -0.40 -17.50 14.47
N PRO A 93 -0.37 -18.12 15.66
CA PRO A 93 0.54 -19.21 15.95
C PRO A 93 0.43 -20.36 14.93
N GLY A 94 1.57 -20.81 14.41
CA GLY A 94 1.63 -21.94 13.48
C GLY A 94 1.30 -21.62 12.02
N ARG A 95 0.99 -20.37 11.68
CA ARG A 95 0.83 -19.97 10.29
C ARG A 95 2.20 -19.88 9.59
N PRO A 96 2.40 -20.59 8.48
CA PRO A 96 3.68 -20.55 7.78
C PRO A 96 3.85 -19.25 6.98
N TRP A 97 5.08 -18.76 6.89
CA TRP A 97 5.45 -17.71 5.95
C TRP A 97 5.24 -18.17 4.51
N GLN A 98 4.54 -17.37 3.72
CA GLN A 98 4.30 -17.62 2.32
C GLN A 98 5.06 -16.60 1.45
N PRO A 99 5.81 -17.04 0.42
CA PRO A 99 6.52 -16.12 -0.44
C PRO A 99 5.53 -15.27 -1.24
N THR A 100 5.82 -13.98 -1.33
CA THR A 100 5.24 -13.11 -2.35
C THR A 100 5.99 -13.30 -3.66
N SER A 101 5.49 -12.71 -4.76
CA SER A 101 6.17 -12.78 -6.06
C SER A 101 7.25 -11.70 -6.24
N VAL A 102 7.48 -10.83 -5.25
CA VAL A 102 8.31 -9.63 -5.38
C VAL A 102 9.48 -9.62 -4.40
N THR A 103 10.52 -8.86 -4.75
CA THR A 103 11.63 -8.52 -3.86
C THR A 103 11.28 -7.32 -2.98
N LEU A 104 12.09 -7.07 -1.96
CA LEU A 104 11.89 -5.99 -1.00
C LEU A 104 11.84 -4.61 -1.66
N SER A 105 12.73 -4.33 -2.62
CA SER A 105 12.76 -3.04 -3.32
C SER A 105 11.46 -2.76 -4.07
N VAL A 106 10.90 -3.76 -4.73
CA VAL A 106 9.61 -3.67 -5.42
C VAL A 106 8.47 -3.54 -4.41
N PHE A 107 8.50 -4.33 -3.34
CA PHE A 107 7.47 -4.29 -2.31
C PHE A 107 7.39 -2.94 -1.60
N LEU A 108 8.53 -2.28 -1.34
CA LEU A 108 8.55 -0.94 -0.75
C LEU A 108 7.94 0.14 -1.67
N VAL A 109 7.96 -0.06 -2.99
CA VAL A 109 7.16 0.77 -3.91
C VAL A 109 5.67 0.52 -3.71
N HIS A 110 5.25 -0.74 -3.57
CA HIS A 110 3.86 -1.08 -3.27
C HIS A 110 3.41 -0.47 -1.93
N VAL A 111 4.24 -0.54 -0.88
CA VAL A 111 3.97 0.11 0.41
C VAL A 111 3.76 1.61 0.23
N ALA A 112 4.68 2.29 -0.49
CA ALA A 112 4.58 3.73 -0.71
C ALA A 112 3.28 4.13 -1.42
N VAL A 113 2.88 3.39 -2.45
CA VAL A 113 1.64 3.64 -3.21
C VAL A 113 0.42 3.34 -2.35
N PHE A 114 0.40 2.21 -1.65
CA PHE A 114 -0.69 1.83 -0.76
C PHE A 114 -0.93 2.90 0.31
N GLU A 115 0.11 3.27 1.04
CA GLU A 115 0.02 4.27 2.11
C GLU A 115 -0.37 5.66 1.56
N ALA A 116 0.06 6.02 0.33
CA ALA A 116 -0.35 7.26 -0.30
C ALA A 116 -1.84 7.26 -0.63
N VAL A 117 -2.42 6.13 -1.05
CA VAL A 117 -3.88 6.00 -1.28
C VAL A 117 -4.65 6.28 0.00
N TRP A 118 -4.22 5.71 1.14
CA TRP A 118 -4.88 5.90 2.43
C TRP A 118 -4.66 7.28 3.06
N ASN A 119 -3.56 7.95 2.73
CA ASN A 119 -3.19 9.25 3.29
C ASN A 119 -3.65 10.44 2.43
N ALA A 120 -4.28 10.19 1.29
CA ALA A 120 -4.65 11.24 0.35
C ALA A 120 -5.78 12.13 0.89
N GLN A 121 -5.61 13.45 0.71
CA GLN A 121 -6.65 14.42 1.02
C GLN A 121 -7.76 14.44 -0.05
N PHE A 122 -7.40 14.11 -1.30
CA PHE A 122 -8.31 14.13 -2.43
C PHE A 122 -8.49 12.72 -2.96
N GLY A 123 -9.73 12.30 -3.14
CA GLY A 123 -10.01 10.94 -3.61
C GLY A 123 -11.47 10.55 -3.49
N ALA A 124 -11.72 9.27 -3.62
CA ALA A 124 -13.03 8.66 -3.43
C ALA A 124 -12.90 7.19 -3.04
N VAL A 125 -13.93 6.69 -2.36
CA VAL A 125 -14.07 5.30 -1.96
C VAL A 125 -15.43 4.80 -2.38
N ALA A 126 -15.47 3.62 -2.99
CA ALA A 126 -16.68 2.86 -3.22
C ALA A 126 -16.47 1.41 -2.78
N ALA A 127 -17.24 0.96 -1.81
CA ALA A 127 -17.23 -0.43 -1.34
C ALA A 127 -18.00 -1.38 -2.27
N TRP A 128 -18.96 -0.85 -3.02
CA TRP A 128 -19.85 -1.61 -3.89
C TRP A 128 -19.86 -1.06 -5.30
N ILE A 129 -18.84 -1.40 -6.09
CA ILE A 129 -18.74 -0.97 -7.48
C ILE A 129 -18.82 -2.17 -8.44
N THR A 130 -19.61 -2.03 -9.51
CA THR A 130 -19.67 -3.08 -10.55
C THR A 130 -18.38 -3.10 -11.37
N PRO A 131 -18.00 -4.24 -11.97
CA PRO A 131 -16.79 -4.35 -12.80
C PRO A 131 -16.72 -3.30 -13.90
N ASP A 132 -17.81 -3.07 -14.64
CA ASP A 132 -17.85 -2.08 -15.72
C ASP A 132 -17.54 -0.66 -15.23
N ARG A 133 -18.04 -0.29 -14.05
CA ARG A 133 -17.77 1.02 -13.46
C ARG A 133 -16.36 1.10 -12.89
N LEU A 134 -15.88 0.00 -12.34
CA LEU A 134 -14.48 -0.09 -11.91
C LEU A 134 -13.53 0.12 -13.09
N ASP A 135 -13.82 -0.47 -14.25
CA ASP A 135 -13.01 -0.27 -15.46
C ASP A 135 -12.99 1.20 -15.90
N GLU A 136 -14.12 1.92 -15.80
CA GLU A 136 -14.17 3.37 -16.07
C GLU A 136 -13.33 4.16 -15.04
N VAL A 137 -13.40 3.80 -13.77
CA VAL A 137 -12.59 4.43 -12.70
C VAL A 137 -11.11 4.21 -12.94
N LEU A 138 -10.71 3.00 -13.35
CA LEU A 138 -9.32 2.63 -13.54
C LEU A 138 -8.76 2.98 -14.93
N ALA A 139 -9.60 3.47 -15.87
CA ALA A 139 -9.19 3.75 -17.25
C ALA A 139 -7.92 4.62 -17.39
N PRO A 140 -7.68 5.67 -16.56
CA PRO A 140 -6.45 6.46 -16.64
C PRO A 140 -5.25 5.83 -15.92
N LEU A 141 -5.37 4.63 -15.39
CA LEU A 141 -4.40 4.01 -14.50
C LEU A 141 -3.83 2.72 -15.10
N THR A 142 -2.62 2.38 -14.68
CA THR A 142 -1.95 1.15 -15.05
C THR A 142 -1.71 0.31 -13.79
N PRO A 143 -1.98 -1.01 -13.81
CA PRO A 143 -1.66 -1.85 -12.66
C PRO A 143 -0.16 -1.90 -12.41
N ILE A 144 0.24 -1.83 -11.15
CA ILE A 144 1.64 -1.99 -10.77
C ILE A 144 2.01 -3.47 -10.91
N PRO A 145 3.11 -3.79 -11.62
CA PRO A 145 3.56 -5.18 -11.75
C PRO A 145 3.91 -5.82 -10.41
N GLY A 146 3.62 -7.09 -10.27
CA GLY A 146 4.01 -7.88 -9.09
C GLY A 146 2.83 -8.17 -8.18
N ALA A 147 2.22 -9.23 -8.29
CA ALA A 147 1.23 -9.94 -7.51
C ALA A 147 0.12 -9.14 -6.82
N ALA A 148 -1.05 -9.63 -6.98
CA ALA A 148 -2.15 -9.35 -6.07
C ALA A 148 -1.75 -9.69 -4.63
N TRP A 149 -2.01 -8.78 -3.71
CA TRP A 149 -1.79 -9.00 -2.31
C TRP A 149 -2.73 -10.07 -1.76
N ARG A 150 -2.31 -10.77 -0.72
CA ARG A 150 -3.17 -11.70 0.02
C ARG A 150 -4.00 -11.00 1.10
N TRP A 151 -3.53 -9.87 1.57
CA TRP A 151 -4.24 -9.01 2.53
C TRP A 151 -4.72 -7.72 1.84
N PRO A 152 -5.92 -7.18 2.14
CA PRO A 152 -6.94 -7.71 3.06
C PRO A 152 -7.65 -8.96 2.53
N SER A 153 -7.67 -9.17 1.24
CA SER A 153 -8.12 -10.39 0.59
C SER A 153 -7.35 -10.65 -0.70
N PRO A 154 -7.28 -11.89 -1.19
CA PRO A 154 -6.64 -12.21 -2.45
C PRO A 154 -7.18 -11.37 -3.62
N ARG A 155 -6.29 -11.03 -4.55
CA ARG A 155 -6.61 -10.28 -5.79
C ARG A 155 -6.80 -8.77 -5.65
N HIS A 156 -6.47 -8.16 -4.51
CA HIS A 156 -6.31 -6.71 -4.46
C HIS A 156 -5.10 -6.28 -5.29
N GLN A 157 -5.25 -5.18 -6.04
CA GLN A 157 -4.25 -4.68 -6.96
C GLN A 157 -4.05 -3.17 -6.77
N LEU A 158 -2.79 -2.74 -6.85
CA LEU A 158 -2.43 -1.33 -6.87
C LEU A 158 -2.32 -0.83 -8.31
N TYR A 159 -2.77 0.41 -8.53
CA TYR A 159 -2.75 1.08 -9.82
C TYR A 159 -2.10 2.45 -9.69
N VAL A 160 -1.41 2.87 -10.75
CA VAL A 160 -0.71 4.16 -10.83
C VAL A 160 -1.00 4.87 -12.15
N GLY A 161 -1.25 6.15 -12.05
CA GLY A 161 -1.28 7.12 -13.14
C GLY A 161 -0.41 8.32 -12.81
N ASP A 162 -0.44 9.35 -13.64
CA ASP A 162 0.42 10.54 -13.46
C ASP A 162 0.12 11.27 -12.14
N GLU A 163 -1.14 11.43 -11.79
CA GLU A 163 -1.60 12.18 -10.61
C GLU A 163 -2.65 11.42 -9.80
N VAL A 164 -2.92 10.18 -10.15
CA VAL A 164 -3.95 9.34 -9.52
C VAL A 164 -3.35 8.00 -9.16
N LEU A 165 -3.71 7.51 -7.98
CA LEU A 165 -3.42 6.16 -7.51
C LEU A 165 -4.73 5.46 -7.20
N ALA A 166 -4.74 4.14 -7.26
CA ALA A 166 -5.86 3.38 -6.75
C ALA A 166 -5.42 2.05 -6.13
N PHE A 167 -6.27 1.56 -5.24
CA PHE A 167 -6.23 0.22 -4.68
C PHE A 167 -7.61 -0.38 -4.85
N ALA A 168 -7.70 -1.51 -5.55
CA ALA A 168 -8.99 -2.12 -5.87
C ALA A 168 -8.91 -3.64 -5.81
N GLY A 169 -10.02 -4.26 -5.47
CA GLY A 169 -10.13 -5.71 -5.37
C GLY A 169 -11.53 -6.20 -5.07
N PRO A 170 -11.68 -7.46 -4.70
CA PRO A 170 -12.95 -8.00 -4.19
C PRO A 170 -13.39 -7.22 -2.96
N ASN A 171 -14.69 -6.95 -2.82
CA ASN A 171 -15.21 -6.31 -1.62
C ASN A 171 -14.96 -7.20 -0.39
N TYR A 172 -14.16 -6.73 0.55
CA TYR A 172 -13.77 -7.47 1.75
C TYR A 172 -14.95 -7.64 2.74
N GLY A 173 -15.84 -6.65 2.82
CA GLY A 173 -16.97 -6.66 3.77
C GLY A 173 -18.18 -7.49 3.32
N ALA A 174 -18.19 -7.91 2.05
CA ALA A 174 -19.39 -8.49 1.44
C ALA A 174 -19.69 -9.94 1.84
N GLY A 175 -18.73 -10.67 2.39
CA GLY A 175 -18.85 -12.13 2.49
C GLY A 175 -19.05 -12.77 1.11
N GLU A 176 -18.50 -13.94 0.86
CA GLU A 176 -18.65 -14.62 -0.44
C GLU A 176 -20.05 -15.22 -0.61
N THR A 177 -21.05 -14.38 -0.86
CA THR A 177 -22.35 -14.84 -1.40
C THR A 177 -22.33 -14.65 -2.92
N ALA A 178 -23.13 -15.43 -3.64
CA ALA A 178 -23.21 -15.31 -5.12
C ALA A 178 -23.61 -13.89 -5.56
N GLU A 179 -24.41 -13.17 -4.77
CA GLU A 179 -24.85 -11.80 -5.06
C GLU A 179 -23.75 -10.76 -4.83
N THR A 180 -22.84 -11.01 -3.89
CA THR A 180 -21.75 -10.07 -3.53
C THR A 180 -20.47 -10.33 -4.30
N ALA A 181 -20.30 -11.51 -4.88
CA ALA A 181 -19.11 -11.89 -5.66
C ALA A 181 -18.87 -11.04 -6.93
N GLU A 182 -19.93 -10.37 -7.42
CA GLU A 182 -19.84 -9.47 -8.58
C GLU A 182 -19.31 -8.09 -8.24
N TYR A 183 -19.41 -7.65 -6.99
CA TYR A 183 -18.97 -6.33 -6.58
C TYR A 183 -17.49 -6.28 -6.21
N ARG A 184 -16.92 -5.10 -6.39
CA ARG A 184 -15.55 -4.76 -6.05
C ARG A 184 -15.55 -3.59 -5.08
N GLU A 185 -14.42 -3.37 -4.44
CA GLU A 185 -14.13 -2.13 -3.73
C GLU A 185 -13.00 -1.39 -4.43
N VAL A 186 -13.03 -0.07 -4.35
CA VAL A 186 -12.00 0.79 -4.88
C VAL A 186 -11.77 2.00 -3.98
N PHE A 187 -10.49 2.26 -3.74
CA PHE A 187 -9.96 3.45 -3.08
C PHE A 187 -9.17 4.20 -4.12
N VAL A 188 -9.54 5.43 -4.42
CA VAL A 188 -8.86 6.28 -5.40
C VAL A 188 -8.31 7.50 -4.69
N ALA A 189 -7.07 7.85 -4.98
CA ALA A 189 -6.37 9.00 -4.45
C ALA A 189 -5.88 9.91 -5.58
N GLY A 190 -6.03 11.21 -5.41
CA GLY A 190 -5.46 12.23 -6.29
C GLY A 190 -4.42 13.06 -5.59
N ALA A 191 -3.37 13.42 -6.29
CA ALA A 191 -2.36 14.34 -5.79
C ALA A 191 -2.92 15.77 -5.63
N GLU A 192 -3.95 16.11 -6.42
CA GLU A 192 -4.65 17.39 -6.42
C GLU A 192 -6.15 17.19 -6.68
N PRO A 193 -7.02 18.15 -6.33
CA PRO A 193 -8.48 18.03 -6.55
C PRO A 193 -8.85 17.78 -8.01
N SER A 194 -8.11 18.39 -8.94
CA SER A 194 -8.32 18.25 -10.38
C SER A 194 -8.10 16.84 -10.89
N ALA A 195 -7.19 16.10 -10.27
CA ALA A 195 -6.81 14.76 -10.70
C ALA A 195 -7.96 13.74 -10.55
N VAL A 196 -8.82 13.91 -9.55
CA VAL A 196 -9.95 13.02 -9.28
C VAL A 196 -11.30 13.54 -9.82
N ARG A 197 -11.31 14.67 -10.50
CA ARG A 197 -12.55 15.29 -11.00
C ARG A 197 -13.31 14.38 -11.98
N TYR A 198 -12.62 13.59 -12.79
CA TYR A 198 -13.25 12.66 -13.73
C TYR A 198 -14.17 11.66 -13.04
N LEU A 199 -13.89 11.28 -11.79
CA LEU A 199 -14.73 10.36 -11.03
C LEU A 199 -16.15 10.89 -10.82
N SER A 200 -16.31 12.22 -10.68
CA SER A 200 -17.63 12.84 -10.52
C SER A 200 -18.52 12.76 -11.76
N THR A 201 -17.94 12.40 -12.91
CA THR A 201 -18.67 12.20 -14.18
C THR A 201 -19.10 10.75 -14.42
N ILE A 202 -18.62 9.81 -13.61
CA ILE A 202 -18.97 8.40 -13.71
C ILE A 202 -20.32 8.18 -13.00
N ASN A 203 -21.34 7.86 -13.80
CA ASN A 203 -22.69 7.64 -13.30
C ASN A 203 -22.85 6.24 -12.67
N ASN A 204 -23.86 6.10 -11.83
CA ASN A 204 -24.23 4.82 -11.19
C ASN A 204 -23.09 4.21 -10.34
N VAL A 205 -22.30 5.04 -9.69
CA VAL A 205 -21.38 4.65 -8.62
C VAL A 205 -21.89 5.28 -7.33
N GLU A 206 -22.11 4.42 -6.33
CA GLU A 206 -22.38 4.87 -4.98
C GLU A 206 -21.05 5.07 -4.27
N TRP A 207 -20.63 6.33 -4.17
CA TRP A 207 -19.42 6.69 -3.46
C TRP A 207 -19.71 6.80 -1.97
N ASP A 208 -19.08 5.96 -1.15
CA ASP A 208 -19.16 6.03 0.31
C ASP A 208 -18.52 7.31 0.82
N TRP A 209 -17.45 7.74 0.15
CA TRP A 209 -16.78 9.01 0.36
C TRP A 209 -16.24 9.57 -0.96
N ALA A 210 -16.25 10.89 -1.09
CA ALA A 210 -15.68 11.57 -2.24
C ALA A 210 -15.34 13.04 -1.90
N SER A 211 -14.09 13.42 -2.10
CA SER A 211 -13.56 14.74 -1.74
C SER A 211 -14.18 15.93 -2.48
N TRP A 212 -14.95 15.71 -3.53
CA TRP A 212 -15.69 16.78 -4.25
C TRP A 212 -17.11 16.97 -3.75
N ARG A 213 -17.54 16.25 -2.73
CA ARG A 213 -18.86 16.37 -2.10
C ARG A 213 -18.85 17.25 -0.86
N ASP A 214 -17.65 17.58 -0.36
CA ASP A 214 -17.40 18.49 0.77
C ASP A 214 -17.13 19.92 0.21
#